data_cb48bcfe0c0d42398fd905a103185dcd
#
_entry.id   cb48bcfe0c0d42398fd905a103185dcd
#
_cell.length_a   1.000
_cell.length_b   1.000
_cell.length_c   1.000
_cell.angle_alpha   90.00
_cell.angle_beta   90.00
_cell.angle_gamma   90.00
#
_symmetry.space_group_name_H-M   'P 1'
#
loop_
_entity.id
_entity.type
_entity.pdbx_description
1 polymer ?
#
loop_
_entity_poly.entity_id
_entity_poly.type
_entity_poly.pdbx_seq_one_letter_code
_entity_poly.pdbx_strand_id
1 'polypeptide(L)'
;MTDLAGLPSYFWVTSSPPKEPVQDDVAYTTKALRRDLLRVENAWEECQSSRNRDAVYVYLSAVFNLVAWWEAENRAVARARKALRLQHLGTFEHEHPFAAIIRCTSDPTKVDKRARSKWSRVLRYALEYKSDSEPLKEFVKRKGGINECASRF
;
A
#
# COMPACT_ATOMS: atom_id res chain seq x y z
N MET A 1 -39.87 15.03 -12.21
CA MET A 1 -39.24 14.91 -12.03
C MET A 1 -38.73 14.55 -11.82
N THR A 2 -39.08 14.78 -11.97
CA THR A 2 -38.28 14.56 -11.76
C THR A 2 -37.74 14.24 -11.44
N ASP A 3 -37.99 14.54 -11.68
CA ASP A 3 -37.24 14.33 -11.46
C ASP A 3 -36.79 14.14 -11.12
N LEU A 4 -37.20 14.39 -11.50
CA LEU A 4 -36.49 14.26 -11.30
C LEU A 4 -36.08 14.09 -10.93
N ALA A 5 -36.75 14.44 -11.31
CA ALA A 5 -36.09 14.33 -10.99
C ALA A 5 -35.52 14.05 -10.73
N GLY A 6 -35.87 14.32 -11.07
CA GLY A 6 -35.04 14.25 -10.81
C GLY A 6 -34.39 14.01 -10.45
N LEU A 7 -34.33 14.03 -10.66
CA LEU A 7 -33.46 13.87 -10.26
C LEU A 7 -32.84 13.53 -9.81
N PRO A 8 -33.00 13.71 -9.94
CA PRO A 8 -32.17 13.34 -9.47
C PRO A 8 -31.56 12.76 -9.14
N SER A 9 -31.64 12.77 -9.29
CA SER A 9 -30.91 12.34 -8.76
C SER A 9 -30.13 11.91 -8.45
N TYR A 10 -30.09 12.12 -8.63
CA TYR A 10 -29.15 11.77 -8.28
C TYR A 10 -28.53 11.66 -7.72
N PHE A 11 -28.70 11.81 -7.90
CA PHE A 11 -28.04 11.63 -7.35
C PHE A 11 -27.69 11.24 -6.75
N TRP A 12 -27.70 11.28 -7.04
CA TRP A 12 -27.32 10.83 -6.45
C TRP A 12 -26.64 10.22 -6.12
N VAL A 13 -26.68 10.26 -6.35
CA VAL A 13 -26.04 9.77 -5.93
C VAL A 13 -25.33 9.32 -5.55
N THR A 14 -25.26 9.48 -5.60
CA THR A 14 -24.60 9.13 -5.15
C THR A 14 -23.92 8.66 -4.61
N SER A 15 -23.86 8.86 -4.52
CA SER A 15 -23.27 8.48 -3.97
C SER A 15 -22.72 8.02 -3.34
N SER A 16 -22.63 7.99 -3.01
CA SER A 16 -22.10 7.60 -2.34
C SER A 16 -21.85 7.06 -1.68
N PRO A 17 -21.63 6.90 -1.28
CA PRO A 17 -21.24 6.32 -0.65
C PRO A 17 -20.92 5.74 -0.02
N PRO A 18 -20.84 5.55 0.40
CA PRO A 18 -20.44 4.99 1.06
C PRO A 18 -20.04 4.48 1.72
N LYS A 19 -20.03 4.34 2.05
CA LYS A 19 -19.64 3.93 2.76
C LYS A 19 -19.51 3.00 3.28
N GLU A 20 -19.33 2.40 3.20
CA GLU A 20 -19.13 1.61 3.62
C GLU A 20 -18.62 0.98 3.98
N PRO A 21 -18.50 0.64 4.11
CA PRO A 21 -18.04 -0.12 4.49
C PRO A 21 -17.69 -0.76 5.20
N VAL A 22 -17.56 -0.64 5.29
CA VAL A 22 -17.30 -0.92 6.02
C VAL A 22 -17.30 -1.98 6.72
N GLN A 23 -17.35 -2.39 6.89
CA GLN A 23 -17.38 -3.32 7.44
C GLN A 23 -17.02 -4.35 7.06
N ASP A 24 -17.16 -4.68 6.70
CA ASP A 24 -17.04 -5.66 6.45
C ASP A 24 -15.89 -6.48 6.37
N ASP A 25 -14.88 -6.29 6.92
CA ASP A 25 -13.69 -7.09 7.01
C ASP A 25 -13.69 -7.86 8.33
N VAL A 26 -14.75 -8.66 8.50
CA VAL A 26 -14.95 -9.38 9.75
C VAL A 26 -13.81 -10.36 10.01
N ALA A 27 -13.29 -10.98 8.93
CA ALA A 27 -12.21 -11.96 9.06
C ALA A 27 -10.86 -11.32 9.28
N TYR A 28 -10.71 -10.02 8.98
CA TYR A 28 -9.46 -9.31 9.14
C TYR A 28 -9.64 -8.18 10.15
N THR A 29 -9.42 -8.51 11.40
CA THR A 29 -9.71 -7.62 12.52
C THR A 29 -8.67 -6.52 12.63
N THR A 30 -8.98 -5.49 13.44
CA THR A 30 -8.02 -4.44 13.76
C THR A 30 -6.78 -5.04 14.42
N LYS A 31 -6.96 -6.06 15.25
CA LYS A 31 -5.83 -6.74 15.89
C LYS A 31 -4.93 -7.40 14.85
N ALA A 32 -5.52 -8.06 13.87
CA ALA A 32 -4.76 -8.69 12.79
C ALA A 32 -4.01 -7.64 11.96
N LEU A 33 -4.67 -6.52 11.66
CA LEU A 33 -4.04 -5.44 10.92
C LEU A 33 -2.85 -4.87 11.70
N ARG A 34 -3.02 -4.61 13.00
CA ARG A 34 -1.91 -4.10 13.82
C ARG A 34 -0.75 -5.07 13.85
N ARG A 35 -1.03 -6.36 13.94
CA ARG A 35 0.01 -7.39 13.93
C ARG A 35 0.79 -7.38 12.62
N ASP A 36 0.07 -7.26 11.50
CA ASP A 36 0.71 -7.26 10.19
C ASP A 36 1.51 -5.98 9.95
N LEU A 37 0.99 -4.84 10.41
CA LEU A 37 1.75 -3.59 10.33
C LEU A 37 3.02 -3.66 11.18
N LEU A 38 2.94 -4.30 12.34
CA LEU A 38 4.11 -4.44 13.21
C LEU A 38 5.20 -5.26 12.52
N ARG A 39 4.82 -6.31 11.79
CA ARG A 39 5.79 -7.09 11.02
C ARG A 39 6.54 -6.23 10.01
N VAL A 40 5.81 -5.34 9.33
CA VAL A 40 6.43 -4.46 8.34
C VAL A 40 7.32 -3.42 9.04
N GLU A 41 6.86 -2.89 10.18
CA GLU A 41 7.68 -1.97 10.97
C GLU A 41 8.95 -2.64 11.46
N ASN A 42 8.88 -3.89 11.88
CA ASN A 42 10.05 -4.64 12.29
C ASN A 42 11.02 -4.84 11.14
N ALA A 43 10.50 -5.09 9.95
CA ALA A 43 11.33 -5.19 8.74
C ALA A 43 12.02 -3.86 8.45
N TRP A 44 11.33 -2.74 8.69
CA TRP A 44 11.93 -1.42 8.53
C TRP A 44 13.09 -1.23 9.52
N GLU A 45 12.87 -1.58 10.78
CA GLU A 45 13.93 -1.45 11.81
C GLU A 45 15.13 -2.31 11.47
N GLU A 46 14.88 -3.52 11.01
CA GLU A 46 15.95 -4.42 10.59
C GLU A 46 16.74 -3.83 9.42
N CYS A 47 16.03 -3.25 8.46
CA CYS A 47 16.64 -2.58 7.33
C CYS A 47 17.54 -1.42 7.81
N GLN A 48 17.05 -0.62 8.76
CA GLN A 48 17.78 0.55 9.24
C GLN A 48 19.03 0.16 10.03
N SER A 49 19.01 -0.97 10.71
CA SER A 49 20.15 -1.39 11.51
C SER A 49 21.21 -2.14 10.70
N SER A 50 20.91 -2.48 9.45
CA SER A 50 21.82 -3.23 8.60
C SER A 50 22.68 -2.29 7.77
N ARG A 51 23.93 -2.69 7.54
CA ARG A 51 24.84 -1.98 6.64
C ARG A 51 24.81 -2.55 5.22
N ASN A 52 24.08 -3.63 5.03
CA ASN A 52 23.97 -4.26 3.73
C ASN A 52 23.16 -3.37 2.79
N ARG A 53 23.74 -3.08 1.64
CA ARG A 53 23.10 -2.26 0.61
C ARG A 53 21.73 -2.82 0.19
N ASP A 54 21.60 -4.14 0.24
CA ASP A 54 20.37 -4.82 -0.18
C ASP A 54 19.35 -4.94 0.95
N ALA A 55 19.64 -4.40 2.13
CA ALA A 55 18.72 -4.50 3.27
C ALA A 55 17.35 -3.88 3.00
N VAL A 56 17.31 -2.88 2.10
CA VAL A 56 16.05 -2.24 1.73
C VAL A 56 15.06 -3.25 1.15
N TYR A 57 15.54 -4.31 0.52
CA TYR A 57 14.66 -5.33 -0.06
C TYR A 57 13.91 -6.13 1.00
N VAL A 58 14.48 -6.26 2.21
CA VAL A 58 13.78 -6.92 3.31
C VAL A 58 12.50 -6.13 3.63
N TYR A 59 12.64 -4.82 3.75
CA TYR A 59 11.51 -3.95 4.02
C TYR A 59 10.53 -3.91 2.86
N LEU A 60 11.03 -3.70 1.65
CA LEU A 60 10.15 -3.60 0.47
C LEU A 60 9.41 -4.91 0.21
N SER A 61 10.05 -6.05 0.49
CA SER A 61 9.38 -7.35 0.35
C SER A 61 8.26 -7.50 1.36
N ALA A 62 8.46 -7.02 2.59
CA ALA A 62 7.40 -7.08 3.60
C ALA A 62 6.21 -6.22 3.19
N VAL A 63 6.46 -5.00 2.70
CA VAL A 63 5.38 -4.13 2.19
C VAL A 63 4.69 -4.80 1.01
N PHE A 64 5.47 -5.32 0.07
CA PHE A 64 4.93 -5.93 -1.13
C PHE A 64 4.03 -7.10 -0.80
N ASN A 65 4.51 -8.01 0.04
CA ASN A 65 3.75 -9.22 0.35
C ASN A 65 2.44 -8.90 1.04
N LEU A 66 2.44 -7.93 1.94
CA LEU A 66 1.22 -7.55 2.65
C LEU A 66 0.18 -6.94 1.70
N VAL A 67 0.60 -5.96 0.91
CA VAL A 67 -0.34 -5.27 0.02
C VAL A 67 -0.75 -6.16 -1.14
N ALA A 68 0.15 -6.98 -1.68
CA ALA A 68 -0.20 -7.92 -2.74
C ALA A 68 -1.26 -8.91 -2.28
N TRP A 69 -1.15 -9.38 -1.04
CA TRP A 69 -2.17 -10.25 -0.46
C TRP A 69 -3.51 -9.52 -0.38
N TRP A 70 -3.49 -8.26 0.09
CA TRP A 70 -4.71 -7.46 0.15
C TRP A 70 -5.31 -7.21 -1.24
N GLU A 71 -4.46 -7.00 -2.24
CA GLU A 71 -4.93 -6.79 -3.61
C GLU A 71 -5.61 -8.06 -4.16
N ALA A 72 -5.04 -9.21 -3.85
CA ALA A 72 -5.63 -10.48 -4.28
C ALA A 72 -7.02 -10.68 -3.68
N GLU A 73 -7.28 -10.11 -2.51
CA GLU A 73 -8.59 -10.16 -1.86
C GLU A 73 -9.47 -8.95 -2.20
N ASN A 74 -8.96 -8.05 -3.05
CA ASN A 74 -9.67 -6.85 -3.45
C ASN A 74 -9.98 -5.93 -2.26
N ARG A 75 -9.05 -5.87 -1.29
CA ARG A 75 -9.23 -5.13 -0.04
C ARG A 75 -8.13 -4.11 0.23
N ALA A 76 -7.21 -3.91 -0.73
CA ALA A 76 -6.00 -3.13 -0.45
C ALA A 76 -6.33 -1.68 -0.08
N VAL A 77 -7.23 -1.03 -0.82
CA VAL A 77 -7.55 0.37 -0.56
C VAL A 77 -8.18 0.54 0.82
N ALA A 78 -9.15 -0.33 1.15
CA ALA A 78 -9.87 -0.22 2.43
C ALA A 78 -8.92 -0.48 3.60
N ARG A 79 -8.07 -1.50 3.49
CA ARG A 79 -7.15 -1.86 4.58
C ARG A 79 -6.04 -0.82 4.73
N ALA A 80 -5.56 -0.27 3.62
CA ALA A 80 -4.56 0.80 3.68
C ALA A 80 -5.12 2.05 4.37
N ARG A 81 -6.36 2.42 4.06
CA ARG A 81 -7.01 3.55 4.71
C ARG A 81 -7.20 3.32 6.20
N LYS A 82 -7.56 2.10 6.56
CA LYS A 82 -7.71 1.75 7.98
C LYS A 82 -6.35 1.85 8.69
N ALA A 83 -5.29 1.39 8.04
CA ALA A 83 -3.94 1.49 8.60
C ALA A 83 -3.56 2.95 8.85
N LEU A 84 -3.85 3.83 7.89
CA LEU A 84 -3.58 5.26 8.07
C LEU A 84 -4.33 5.83 9.27
N ARG A 85 -5.59 5.45 9.43
CA ARG A 85 -6.38 5.91 10.58
C ARG A 85 -5.80 5.41 11.89
N LEU A 86 -5.35 4.16 11.94
CA LEU A 86 -4.75 3.62 13.16
C LEU A 86 -3.46 4.36 13.54
N GLN A 87 -2.74 4.87 12.57
CA GLN A 87 -1.50 5.60 12.80
C GLN A 87 -1.74 7.11 12.93
N HIS A 88 -3.02 7.53 12.93
CA HIS A 88 -3.40 8.93 13.00
C HIS A 88 -2.83 9.76 11.85
N LEU A 89 -2.72 9.16 10.67
CA LEU A 89 -2.27 9.81 9.46
C LEU A 89 -3.45 10.09 8.55
N GLY A 90 -3.43 11.23 7.89
CA GLY A 90 -4.47 11.57 6.93
C GLY A 90 -4.30 10.80 5.62
N THR A 91 -5.38 10.71 4.85
CA THR A 91 -5.32 10.12 3.52
C THR A 91 -4.98 11.21 2.51
N PHE A 92 -4.18 10.86 1.52
CA PHE A 92 -3.89 11.75 0.40
C PHE A 92 -4.70 11.29 -0.81
N GLU A 93 -5.16 12.25 -1.59
CA GLU A 93 -5.87 11.94 -2.82
C GLU A 93 -4.94 11.16 -3.76
N HIS A 94 -5.47 10.09 -4.34
CA HIS A 94 -4.75 9.24 -5.30
C HIS A 94 -3.54 8.51 -4.71
N GLU A 95 -3.44 8.43 -3.39
CA GLU A 95 -2.35 7.70 -2.77
C GLU A 95 -2.58 6.19 -2.96
N HIS A 96 -1.59 5.52 -3.57
CA HIS A 96 -1.67 4.07 -3.75
C HIS A 96 -1.46 3.35 -2.43
N PRO A 97 -2.10 2.17 -2.22
CA PRO A 97 -1.90 1.42 -1.00
C PRO A 97 -0.44 1.13 -0.64
N PHE A 98 0.42 0.88 -1.62
CA PHE A 98 1.85 0.70 -1.33
C PHE A 98 2.43 1.95 -0.67
N ALA A 99 2.14 3.13 -1.22
CA ALA A 99 2.65 4.37 -0.65
C ALA A 99 2.10 4.60 0.75
N ALA A 100 0.82 4.27 0.96
CA ALA A 100 0.19 4.42 2.26
C ALA A 100 0.87 3.56 3.31
N ILE A 101 1.16 2.30 2.99
CA ILE A 101 1.78 1.39 3.95
C ILE A 101 3.24 1.80 4.20
N ILE A 102 3.96 2.26 3.19
CA ILE A 102 5.29 2.80 3.42
C ILE A 102 5.23 3.97 4.38
N ARG A 103 4.25 4.86 4.23
CA ARG A 103 4.06 6.00 5.11
C ARG A 103 3.75 5.57 6.54
N CYS A 104 2.97 4.49 6.70
CA CYS A 104 2.60 3.98 8.02
C CYS A 104 3.76 3.34 8.76
N THR A 105 4.73 2.77 8.06
CA THR A 105 5.68 1.84 8.66
C THR A 105 7.12 2.31 8.61
N SER A 106 7.44 3.34 7.84
CA SER A 106 8.79 3.88 7.75
C SER A 106 8.90 5.17 8.55
N ASP A 107 10.13 5.62 8.75
CA ASP A 107 10.42 6.86 9.46
C ASP A 107 10.36 8.03 8.47
N PRO A 108 9.43 8.99 8.66
CA PRO A 108 9.30 10.11 7.70
C PRO A 108 10.52 11.02 7.66
N THR A 109 11.39 10.97 8.69
CA THR A 109 12.63 11.76 8.64
C THR A 109 13.69 11.12 7.76
N LYS A 110 13.50 9.84 7.38
CA LYS A 110 14.46 9.10 6.54
C LYS A 110 13.93 8.77 5.17
N VAL A 111 12.61 8.74 5.01
CA VAL A 111 11.98 8.45 3.72
C VAL A 111 11.10 9.63 3.36
N ASP A 112 11.57 10.45 2.44
CA ASP A 112 10.80 11.61 2.03
C ASP A 112 9.75 11.20 0.99
N LYS A 113 8.95 12.18 0.56
CA LYS A 113 7.88 11.94 -0.39
C LYS A 113 8.40 11.36 -1.70
N ARG A 114 9.58 11.78 -2.12
CA ARG A 114 10.18 11.32 -3.38
C ARG A 114 10.56 9.85 -3.30
N ALA A 115 11.23 9.46 -2.23
CA ALA A 115 11.63 8.06 -2.02
C ALA A 115 10.40 7.17 -1.91
N ARG A 116 9.40 7.63 -1.18
CA ARG A 116 8.15 6.88 -1.02
C ARG A 116 7.46 6.68 -2.37
N SER A 117 7.40 7.71 -3.17
CA SER A 117 6.81 7.63 -4.50
C SER A 117 7.58 6.65 -5.39
N LYS A 118 8.90 6.73 -5.35
CA LYS A 118 9.75 5.83 -6.14
C LYS A 118 9.51 4.38 -5.73
N TRP A 119 9.55 4.09 -4.45
CA TRP A 119 9.36 2.73 -3.96
C TRP A 119 7.96 2.22 -4.29
N SER A 120 6.95 3.07 -4.18
CA SER A 120 5.59 2.69 -4.54
C SER A 120 5.52 2.26 -6.01
N ARG A 121 6.18 2.99 -6.89
CA ARG A 121 6.17 2.64 -8.31
C ARG A 121 6.89 1.33 -8.57
N VAL A 122 8.01 1.08 -7.88
CA VAL A 122 8.71 -0.20 -8.01
C VAL A 122 7.79 -1.36 -7.62
N LEU A 123 7.09 -1.21 -6.51
CA LEU A 123 6.20 -2.28 -6.02
C LEU A 123 4.99 -2.46 -6.93
N ARG A 124 4.47 -1.37 -7.49
CA ARG A 124 3.37 -1.47 -8.45
C ARG A 124 3.81 -2.18 -9.73
N TYR A 125 5.02 -1.89 -10.18
CA TYR A 125 5.59 -2.58 -11.34
C TYR A 125 5.74 -4.08 -11.05
N ALA A 126 6.22 -4.42 -9.85
CA ALA A 126 6.37 -5.82 -9.46
C ALA A 126 5.01 -6.52 -9.35
N LEU A 127 4.01 -5.82 -8.83
CA LEU A 127 2.67 -6.41 -8.71
C LEU A 127 2.13 -6.83 -10.07
N GLU A 128 2.44 -6.07 -11.10
CA GLU A 128 1.92 -6.32 -12.44
C GLU A 128 2.73 -7.36 -13.20
N TYR A 129 4.05 -7.39 -13.02
CA TYR A 129 4.92 -8.16 -13.91
C TYR A 129 5.70 -9.26 -13.24
N LYS A 130 5.77 -9.29 -11.91
CA LYS A 130 6.54 -10.32 -11.21
C LYS A 130 5.71 -11.60 -11.09
N SER A 131 6.35 -12.76 -11.32
CA SER A 131 5.67 -14.03 -11.06
C SER A 131 5.60 -14.27 -9.54
N ASP A 132 4.62 -15.10 -9.14
CA ASP A 132 4.42 -15.37 -7.72
C ASP A 132 5.61 -16.09 -7.08
N SER A 133 6.33 -16.87 -7.87
CA SER A 133 7.43 -17.67 -7.35
C SER A 133 8.77 -16.92 -7.31
N GLU A 134 8.86 -15.76 -7.95
CA GLU A 134 10.11 -15.00 -7.98
C GLU A 134 10.17 -14.03 -6.80
N PRO A 135 11.25 -14.07 -5.98
CA PRO A 135 11.41 -13.08 -4.90
C PRO A 135 11.53 -11.66 -5.46
N LEU A 136 11.00 -10.70 -4.70
CA LEU A 136 11.00 -9.31 -5.12
C LEU A 136 12.41 -8.80 -5.45
N LYS A 137 13.36 -9.09 -4.58
CA LYS A 137 14.75 -8.65 -4.77
C LYS A 137 15.29 -9.11 -6.11
N GLU A 138 15.08 -10.39 -6.44
CA GLU A 138 15.58 -10.97 -7.67
C GLU A 138 14.90 -10.37 -8.89
N PHE A 139 13.59 -10.15 -8.79
CA PHE A 139 12.85 -9.52 -9.86
C PHE A 139 13.37 -8.11 -10.13
N VAL A 140 13.52 -7.30 -9.08
CA VAL A 140 13.95 -5.90 -9.24
C VAL A 140 15.36 -5.85 -9.80
N LYS A 141 16.26 -6.69 -9.28
CA LYS A 141 17.66 -6.70 -9.79
C LYS A 141 17.71 -7.15 -11.23
N ARG A 142 16.92 -8.16 -11.60
CA ARG A 142 16.87 -8.66 -12.96
C ARG A 142 16.36 -7.59 -13.93
N LYS A 143 15.47 -6.71 -13.46
CA LYS A 143 14.90 -5.65 -14.29
C LYS A 143 15.72 -4.36 -14.28
N GLY A 144 16.89 -4.36 -13.67
CA GLY A 144 17.81 -3.23 -13.74
C GLY A 144 17.93 -2.41 -12.45
N GLY A 145 17.26 -2.83 -11.39
CA GLY A 145 17.36 -2.15 -10.09
C GLY A 145 16.16 -1.25 -9.79
N ILE A 146 16.21 -0.66 -8.61
CA ILE A 146 15.08 0.14 -8.11
C ILE A 146 14.78 1.34 -9.01
N ASN A 147 15.81 2.07 -9.42
CA ASN A 147 15.60 3.27 -10.24
C ASN A 147 15.01 2.91 -11.59
N GLU A 148 15.51 1.83 -12.20
CA GLU A 148 15.01 1.41 -13.50
C GLU A 148 13.56 0.95 -13.41
N CYS A 149 13.23 0.15 -12.40
CA CYS A 149 11.85 -0.31 -12.21
C CYS A 149 10.90 0.86 -11.98
N ALA A 150 11.33 1.85 -11.18
CA ALA A 150 10.51 3.03 -10.92
C ALA A 150 10.24 3.83 -12.20
N SER A 151 11.24 3.90 -13.08
CA SER A 151 11.09 4.68 -14.31
C SER A 151 10.18 4.00 -15.33
N ARG A 152 10.01 2.68 -15.21
CA ARG A 152 9.16 1.93 -16.14
C ARG A 152 7.69 2.00 -15.80
N PHE A 153 7.35 2.45 -14.61
CA PHE A 153 5.97 2.55 -14.18
C PHE A 153 5.55 4.00 -14.04
#